data_817abdc964a499fd725de12ec9dd6a2b
#
_entry.id   817abdc964a499fd725de12ec9dd6a2b
#
_cell.length_a   1.000
_cell.length_b   1.000
_cell.length_c   1.000
_cell.angle_alpha   90.00
_cell.angle_beta   90.00
_cell.angle_gamma   90.00
#
_symmetry.space_group_name_H-M   'P 1'
#
loop_
_entity.id
_entity.type
_entity.pdbx_description
1 polymer ?
#
loop_
_entity_poly.entity_id
_entity_poly.type
_entity_poly.pdbx_seq_one_letter_code
_entity_poly.pdbx_strand_id
1 'polypeptide(L)'
;MKKTILLLTLAAAFLAPADTFAADQKKAPAKKAAKKKPAPRKKKTWDDWKAEWAMLSDAKKASIEKAVPKKSTVKPQQVRRVLVFFRCGGFVHASIGAGNHMLAHVAKQNQAFSADFTDVYADLNSENLKKYDAIIFNNTTHLVLENDRQRQAIVDFMKAGKGVAGIHAAGDNFYKWKLGAAMIGGQFNGHPWTAGGKWAFKLDDPKHVLNRAFHGKGFWHTDEIYQYKPETYEGEKNLRILVSLDMSKEAVSKIMDNPRFEKYRQQYGPGPRTVPVSWLREFEGGR
;
A
#
# COMPACT_ATOMS: atom_id res chain seq x y z
N MET A 1 27.20 -16.15 0.56
CA MET A 1 25.91 -16.61 1.13
C MET A 1 24.93 -15.44 1.06
N LYS A 2 23.97 -15.51 0.15
CA LYS A 2 23.00 -14.43 -0.07
C LYS A 2 22.05 -14.34 1.13
N LYS A 3 22.12 -13.25 1.91
CA LYS A 3 21.19 -12.99 3.02
C LYS A 3 19.85 -12.55 2.44
N THR A 4 18.89 -13.46 2.41
CA THR A 4 17.53 -13.16 1.99
C THR A 4 16.81 -12.44 3.13
N ILE A 5 16.56 -11.14 2.98
CA ILE A 5 15.68 -10.39 3.88
C ILE A 5 14.26 -10.60 3.36
N LEU A 6 13.44 -11.28 4.16
CA LEU A 6 12.03 -11.51 3.83
C LEU A 6 11.23 -10.28 4.22
N LEU A 7 10.79 -9.51 3.23
CA LEU A 7 9.83 -8.43 3.42
C LEU A 7 8.42 -9.02 3.32
N LEU A 8 7.62 -8.80 4.37
CA LEU A 8 6.19 -9.13 4.37
C LEU A 8 5.44 -8.06 3.56
N THR A 9 4.93 -8.42 2.38
CA THR A 9 3.78 -7.70 1.83
C THR A 9 2.53 -8.24 2.52
N LEU A 10 2.05 -7.55 3.55
CA LEU A 10 0.78 -7.86 4.17
C LEU A 10 -0.35 -7.25 3.34
N ALA A 11 -0.96 -8.06 2.47
CA ALA A 11 -2.30 -7.78 1.99
C ALA A 11 -3.27 -8.19 3.12
N ALA A 12 -3.67 -7.23 3.96
CA ALA A 12 -4.68 -7.48 4.98
C ALA A 12 -6.05 -7.56 4.29
N ALA A 13 -6.52 -8.77 4.04
CA ALA A 13 -7.90 -9.01 3.61
C ALA A 13 -8.83 -8.79 4.80
N PHE A 14 -9.53 -7.66 4.83
CA PHE A 14 -10.63 -7.43 5.76
C PHE A 14 -11.89 -8.07 5.18
N LEU A 15 -12.26 -9.25 5.64
CA LEU A 15 -13.58 -9.84 5.42
C LEU A 15 -14.56 -9.26 6.44
N ALA A 16 -15.38 -8.31 6.02
CA ALA A 16 -16.59 -7.95 6.75
C ALA A 16 -17.78 -8.77 6.19
N PRO A 17 -18.73 -9.24 7.04
CA PRO A 17 -19.90 -9.97 6.57
C PRO A 17 -20.82 -9.08 5.72
N ALA A 18 -21.35 -9.67 4.64
CA ALA A 18 -22.30 -9.03 3.75
C ALA A 18 -23.67 -8.96 4.43
N ASP A 19 -24.13 -7.75 4.77
CA ASP A 19 -25.52 -7.53 5.14
C ASP A 19 -26.38 -7.41 3.87
N THR A 20 -27.44 -8.22 3.86
CA THR A 20 -28.45 -8.29 2.82
C THR A 20 -29.33 -7.03 2.82
N PHE A 21 -29.31 -6.28 1.72
CA PHE A 21 -30.31 -5.22 1.50
C PHE A 21 -31.45 -5.72 0.64
N ALA A 22 -32.67 -5.67 1.21
CA ALA A 22 -33.93 -5.93 0.53
C ALA A 22 -34.25 -4.81 -0.48
N ALA A 23 -34.82 -5.24 -1.62
CA ALA A 23 -35.29 -4.34 -2.66
C ALA A 23 -36.47 -3.50 -2.16
N ASP A 24 -36.42 -2.19 -2.33
CA ASP A 24 -37.58 -1.33 -2.08
C ASP A 24 -38.02 -0.56 -3.30
N GLN A 25 -39.34 -0.31 -3.32
CA GLN A 25 -40.17 0.03 -4.47
C GLN A 25 -39.98 1.48 -4.94
N LYS A 26 -40.17 1.67 -6.25
CA LYS A 26 -40.22 2.99 -6.94
C LYS A 26 -41.32 3.88 -6.38
N LYS A 27 -40.97 5.01 -5.79
CA LYS A 27 -41.84 6.17 -5.59
C LYS A 27 -41.41 7.34 -6.49
N ALA A 28 -42.43 8.03 -7.06
CA ALA A 28 -42.32 9.15 -7.99
C ALA A 28 -41.50 10.35 -7.43
N PRO A 29 -40.88 11.20 -8.28
CA PRO A 29 -39.96 12.23 -7.82
C PRO A 29 -40.69 13.44 -7.18
N ALA A 30 -40.46 13.62 -5.89
CA ALA A 30 -40.80 14.88 -5.20
C ALA A 30 -39.77 15.97 -5.58
N LYS A 31 -40.26 17.21 -5.84
CA LYS A 31 -39.42 18.38 -6.14
C LYS A 31 -38.38 18.60 -5.03
N LYS A 32 -37.09 18.43 -5.36
CA LYS A 32 -36.00 18.64 -4.42
C LYS A 32 -35.85 20.13 -4.11
N ALA A 33 -36.11 20.52 -2.86
CA ALA A 33 -35.68 21.81 -2.33
C ALA A 33 -34.16 21.92 -2.43
N ALA A 34 -33.66 23.08 -2.88
CA ALA A 34 -32.21 23.32 -3.01
C ALA A 34 -31.54 23.23 -1.64
N LYS A 35 -30.80 22.15 -1.40
CA LYS A 35 -30.01 21.99 -0.19
C LYS A 35 -28.86 23.02 -0.20
N LYS A 36 -28.85 23.93 0.79
CA LYS A 36 -27.67 24.82 1.03
C LYS A 36 -26.40 23.97 1.05
N LYS A 37 -25.42 24.36 0.24
CA LYS A 37 -24.09 23.72 0.28
C LYS A 37 -23.57 23.80 1.73
N PRO A 38 -23.15 22.69 2.32
CA PRO A 38 -22.55 22.71 3.66
C PRO A 38 -21.31 23.61 3.64
N ALA A 39 -21.11 24.34 4.73
CA ALA A 39 -19.90 25.15 4.89
C ALA A 39 -18.63 24.30 4.68
N PRO A 40 -17.57 24.87 4.08
CA PRO A 40 -16.34 24.12 3.85
C PRO A 40 -15.80 23.60 5.19
N ARG A 41 -15.65 22.28 5.31
CA ARG A 41 -15.05 21.67 6.49
C ARG A 41 -13.60 22.14 6.60
N LYS A 42 -13.19 22.58 7.81
CA LYS A 42 -11.78 22.90 8.10
C LYS A 42 -10.93 21.69 7.76
N LYS A 43 -9.85 21.89 6.98
CA LYS A 43 -8.88 20.82 6.68
C LYS A 43 -8.21 20.39 8.00
N LYS A 44 -8.16 19.09 8.25
CA LYS A 44 -7.44 18.52 9.39
C LYS A 44 -5.95 18.83 9.27
N THR A 45 -5.33 19.19 10.38
CA THR A 45 -3.87 19.27 10.51
C THR A 45 -3.27 17.87 10.65
N TRP A 46 -1.95 17.76 10.60
CA TRP A 46 -1.27 16.50 10.85
C TRP A 46 -1.50 15.98 12.28
N ASP A 47 -1.54 16.88 13.26
CA ASP A 47 -1.82 16.52 14.65
C ASP A 47 -3.27 16.09 14.87
N ASP A 48 -4.24 16.69 14.17
CA ASP A 48 -5.63 16.21 14.17
C ASP A 48 -5.72 14.76 13.66
N TRP A 49 -4.97 14.42 12.62
CA TRP A 49 -4.91 13.05 12.11
C TRP A 49 -4.28 12.08 13.11
N LYS A 50 -3.16 12.47 13.73
CA LYS A 50 -2.50 11.63 14.75
C LYS A 50 -3.42 11.37 15.94
N ALA A 51 -4.12 12.41 16.40
CA ALA A 51 -5.10 12.28 17.48
C ALA A 51 -6.23 11.30 17.10
N GLU A 52 -6.76 11.39 15.87
CA GLU A 52 -7.81 10.47 15.40
C GLU A 52 -7.31 9.02 15.33
N TRP A 53 -6.09 8.78 14.85
CA TRP A 53 -5.52 7.43 14.78
C TRP A 53 -5.25 6.85 16.17
N ALA A 54 -4.87 7.66 17.14
CA ALA A 54 -4.72 7.23 18.53
C ALA A 54 -6.05 6.75 19.16
N MET A 55 -7.18 7.27 18.64
CA MET A 55 -8.54 6.93 19.09
C MET A 55 -9.19 5.80 18.29
N LEU A 56 -8.42 4.92 17.63
CA LEU A 56 -8.99 3.71 17.01
C LEU A 56 -9.82 2.95 18.04
N SER A 57 -11.10 2.67 17.69
CA SER A 57 -12.01 1.94 18.58
C SER A 57 -11.49 0.54 18.89
N ASP A 58 -11.81 0.05 20.08
CA ASP A 58 -11.38 -1.30 20.49
C ASP A 58 -11.93 -2.39 19.57
N ALA A 59 -13.15 -2.22 19.06
CA ALA A 59 -13.72 -3.11 18.05
C ALA A 59 -12.86 -3.14 16.76
N LYS A 60 -12.36 -1.98 16.30
CA LYS A 60 -11.49 -1.92 15.13
C LYS A 60 -10.13 -2.55 15.41
N LYS A 61 -9.54 -2.29 16.59
CA LYS A 61 -8.28 -2.93 17.01
C LYS A 61 -8.44 -4.44 17.04
N ALA A 62 -9.47 -4.95 17.74
CA ALA A 62 -9.75 -6.38 17.82
C ALA A 62 -9.96 -7.05 16.46
N SER A 63 -10.65 -6.35 15.53
CA SER A 63 -10.82 -6.83 14.16
C SER A 63 -9.48 -6.95 13.41
N ILE A 64 -8.59 -5.98 13.57
CA ILE A 64 -7.24 -6.01 12.97
C ILE A 64 -6.44 -7.18 13.57
N GLU A 65 -6.42 -7.29 14.89
CA GLU A 65 -5.66 -8.29 15.63
C GLU A 65 -6.12 -9.72 15.31
N LYS A 66 -7.42 -9.91 15.09
CA LYS A 66 -7.98 -11.19 14.64
C LYS A 66 -7.56 -11.57 13.22
N ALA A 67 -7.38 -10.56 12.33
CA ALA A 67 -7.09 -10.77 10.92
C ALA A 67 -5.61 -11.05 10.64
N VAL A 68 -4.69 -10.63 11.51
CA VAL A 68 -3.26 -10.79 11.27
C VAL A 68 -2.77 -12.21 11.54
N PRO A 69 -1.70 -12.67 10.85
CA PRO A 69 -1.16 -14.01 11.04
C PRO A 69 -0.56 -14.18 12.44
N LYS A 70 -0.93 -15.25 13.11
CA LYS A 70 -0.46 -15.57 14.48
C LYS A 70 1.00 -16.06 14.52
N LYS A 71 1.52 -16.52 13.40
CA LYS A 71 2.88 -17.05 13.28
C LYS A 71 3.55 -16.46 12.05
N SER A 72 4.84 -16.26 12.11
CA SER A 72 5.67 -15.90 10.98
C SER A 72 5.62 -16.99 9.90
N THR A 73 5.57 -16.61 8.63
CA THR A 73 5.54 -17.54 7.50
C THR A 73 6.86 -18.32 7.37
N VAL A 74 7.96 -17.70 7.81
CA VAL A 74 9.29 -18.29 7.85
C VAL A 74 9.91 -18.03 9.22
N LYS A 75 10.73 -18.97 9.70
CA LYS A 75 11.48 -18.76 10.94
C LYS A 75 12.59 -17.73 10.66
N PRO A 76 12.59 -16.58 11.34
CA PRO A 76 13.66 -15.61 11.16
C PRO A 76 14.96 -16.15 11.75
N GLN A 77 16.08 -15.88 11.09
CA GLN A 77 17.41 -16.21 11.63
C GLN A 77 17.77 -15.33 12.84
N GLN A 78 17.26 -14.11 12.85
CA GLN A 78 17.37 -13.14 13.95
C GLN A 78 16.15 -12.22 13.91
N VAL A 79 15.80 -11.61 15.03
CA VAL A 79 14.80 -10.56 15.09
C VAL A 79 15.29 -9.36 14.28
N ARG A 80 14.48 -8.94 13.30
CA ARG A 80 14.80 -7.77 12.47
C ARG A 80 14.28 -6.50 13.13
N ARG A 81 14.98 -5.40 12.96
CA ARG A 81 14.51 -4.10 13.42
C ARG A 81 14.01 -3.26 12.25
N VAL A 82 12.76 -2.80 12.33
CA VAL A 82 12.06 -2.12 11.23
C VAL A 82 11.69 -0.71 11.65
N LEU A 83 11.98 0.26 10.81
CA LEU A 83 11.49 1.63 10.95
C LEU A 83 10.21 1.78 10.11
N VAL A 84 9.09 2.10 10.74
CA VAL A 84 7.83 2.43 10.06
C VAL A 84 7.71 3.95 9.95
N PHE A 85 7.82 4.45 8.73
CA PHE A 85 7.67 5.86 8.42
C PHE A 85 6.27 6.11 7.87
N PHE A 86 5.51 7.05 8.46
CA PHE A 86 4.10 7.24 8.11
C PHE A 86 3.69 8.69 7.83
N ARG A 87 4.65 9.62 7.59
CA ARG A 87 4.37 11.02 7.20
C ARG A 87 3.82 11.07 5.78
N CYS A 88 2.87 12.01 5.54
CA CYS A 88 2.40 12.36 4.21
C CYS A 88 2.72 13.82 3.90
N GLY A 89 3.10 14.11 2.65
CA GLY A 89 3.19 15.45 2.08
C GLY A 89 1.96 15.82 1.26
N GLY A 90 1.13 14.83 0.92
CA GLY A 90 -0.09 14.97 0.11
C GLY A 90 -1.35 14.50 0.84
N PHE A 91 -2.14 13.69 0.17
CA PHE A 91 -3.37 13.14 0.73
C PHE A 91 -3.08 12.26 1.94
N VAL A 92 -3.86 12.42 3.02
CA VAL A 92 -3.70 11.64 4.25
C VAL A 92 -4.77 10.55 4.30
N HIS A 93 -4.33 9.29 4.22
CA HIS A 93 -5.21 8.14 4.31
C HIS A 93 -5.61 7.86 5.76
N ALA A 94 -6.90 7.71 6.02
CA ALA A 94 -7.41 7.34 7.34
C ALA A 94 -6.90 5.96 7.81
N SER A 95 -6.47 5.11 6.88
CA SER A 95 -5.92 3.77 7.14
C SER A 95 -4.53 3.77 7.78
N ILE A 96 -3.79 4.89 7.82
CA ILE A 96 -2.44 4.97 8.41
C ILE A 96 -2.43 4.45 9.85
N GLY A 97 -3.36 4.92 10.68
CA GLY A 97 -3.43 4.48 12.07
C GLY A 97 -3.73 2.99 12.22
N ALA A 98 -4.62 2.46 11.39
CA ALA A 98 -4.92 1.02 11.34
C ALA A 98 -3.68 0.22 10.89
N GLY A 99 -2.93 0.72 9.90
CA GLY A 99 -1.68 0.13 9.43
C GLY A 99 -0.60 0.12 10.51
N ASN A 100 -0.43 1.23 11.24
CA ASN A 100 0.50 1.29 12.36
C ASN A 100 0.12 0.30 13.48
N HIS A 101 -1.16 0.24 13.83
CA HIS A 101 -1.64 -0.73 14.83
C HIS A 101 -1.40 -2.18 14.40
N MET A 102 -1.70 -2.50 13.15
CA MET A 102 -1.45 -3.81 12.56
C MET A 102 0.04 -4.19 12.65
N LEU A 103 0.94 -3.31 12.20
CA LEU A 103 2.38 -3.58 12.21
C LEU A 103 2.92 -3.75 13.63
N ALA A 104 2.48 -2.91 14.56
CA ALA A 104 2.86 -3.03 15.97
C ALA A 104 2.39 -4.35 16.58
N HIS A 105 1.14 -4.76 16.29
CA HIS A 105 0.58 -6.01 16.78
C HIS A 105 1.31 -7.23 16.21
N VAL A 106 1.57 -7.25 14.88
CA VAL A 106 2.32 -8.35 14.23
C VAL A 106 3.74 -8.45 14.79
N ALA A 107 4.43 -7.34 14.98
CA ALA A 107 5.77 -7.31 15.57
C ALA A 107 5.79 -7.95 16.96
N LYS A 108 4.84 -7.55 17.81
CA LYS A 108 4.69 -8.09 19.18
C LYS A 108 4.33 -9.59 19.18
N GLN A 109 3.41 -10.00 18.31
CA GLN A 109 2.87 -11.36 18.31
C GLN A 109 3.83 -12.38 17.70
N ASN A 110 4.46 -12.05 16.58
CA ASN A 110 5.27 -13.01 15.82
C ASN A 110 6.74 -13.03 16.21
N GLN A 111 7.21 -11.99 16.89
CA GLN A 111 8.62 -11.80 17.28
C GLN A 111 9.62 -11.97 16.12
N ALA A 112 9.16 -11.85 14.88
CA ALA A 112 10.00 -11.92 13.70
C ALA A 112 10.76 -10.62 13.45
N PHE A 113 10.18 -9.51 13.91
CA PHE A 113 10.79 -8.18 13.86
C PHE A 113 10.29 -7.33 15.03
N SER A 114 11.04 -6.31 15.36
CA SER A 114 10.59 -5.17 16.19
C SER A 114 10.31 -3.98 15.27
N ALA A 115 9.37 -3.11 15.66
CA ALA A 115 8.98 -1.95 14.87
C ALA A 115 9.06 -0.67 15.71
N ASP A 116 9.80 0.32 15.21
CA ASP A 116 9.79 1.70 15.69
C ASP A 116 9.00 2.56 14.69
N PHE A 117 8.22 3.52 15.17
CA PHE A 117 7.32 4.35 14.36
C PHE A 117 7.74 5.81 14.40
N THR A 118 7.81 6.45 13.23
CA THR A 118 8.13 7.88 13.14
C THR A 118 7.40 8.57 12.00
N ASP A 119 7.07 9.85 12.22
CA ASP A 119 6.60 10.80 11.21
C ASP A 119 7.59 11.97 11.03
N VAL A 120 8.78 11.86 11.59
CA VAL A 120 9.81 12.89 11.61
C VAL A 120 10.81 12.67 10.49
N TYR A 121 10.87 13.57 9.52
CA TYR A 121 11.80 13.46 8.39
C TYR A 121 13.26 13.36 8.81
N ALA A 122 13.64 14.05 9.90
CA ALA A 122 15.01 14.02 10.41
C ALA A 122 15.48 12.61 10.84
N ASP A 123 14.56 11.68 11.13
CA ASP A 123 14.90 10.30 11.47
C ASP A 123 15.39 9.49 10.27
N LEU A 124 15.15 9.96 9.04
CA LEU A 124 15.66 9.37 7.80
C LEU A 124 17.10 9.87 7.54
N ASN A 125 18.00 9.61 8.46
CA ASN A 125 19.42 9.94 8.35
C ASN A 125 20.31 8.71 8.56
N SER A 126 21.55 8.76 8.08
CA SER A 126 22.47 7.62 8.07
C SER A 126 22.72 7.03 9.45
N GLU A 127 22.85 7.86 10.50
CA GLU A 127 23.12 7.38 11.85
C GLU A 127 21.93 6.62 12.44
N ASN A 128 20.72 7.14 12.24
CA ASN A 128 19.53 6.47 12.74
C ASN A 128 19.22 5.19 11.93
N LEU A 129 19.38 5.23 10.61
CA LEU A 129 19.07 4.09 9.73
C LEU A 129 20.01 2.89 9.95
N LYS A 130 21.22 3.08 10.44
CA LYS A 130 22.13 1.98 10.82
C LYS A 130 21.49 0.98 11.79
N LYS A 131 20.56 1.42 12.62
CA LYS A 131 19.88 0.60 13.64
C LYS A 131 18.88 -0.39 13.06
N TYR A 132 18.48 -0.22 11.80
CA TYR A 132 17.37 -0.94 11.20
C TYR A 132 17.82 -1.90 10.09
N ASP A 133 17.01 -2.91 9.87
CA ASP A 133 17.14 -3.86 8.76
C ASP A 133 16.21 -3.55 7.60
N ALA A 134 15.10 -2.83 7.87
CA ALA A 134 14.16 -2.41 6.85
C ALA A 134 13.46 -1.09 7.22
N ILE A 135 12.99 -0.37 6.18
CA ILE A 135 12.10 0.77 6.29
C ILE A 135 10.75 0.36 5.66
N ILE A 136 9.64 0.67 6.35
CA ILE A 136 8.29 0.52 5.80
C ILE A 136 7.68 1.92 5.65
N PHE A 137 7.34 2.32 4.41
CA PHE A 137 6.55 3.51 4.13
C PHE A 137 5.08 3.15 4.22
N ASN A 138 4.41 3.51 5.33
CA ASN A 138 3.02 3.18 5.57
C ASN A 138 2.07 4.25 5.03
N ASN A 139 1.47 4.01 3.86
CA ASN A 139 0.50 4.90 3.21
C ASN A 139 1.01 6.34 3.02
N THR A 140 2.28 6.51 2.81
CA THR A 140 2.90 7.82 2.60
C THR A 140 2.53 8.35 1.22
N THR A 141 2.30 9.65 1.10
CA THR A 141 2.00 10.32 -0.17
C THR A 141 2.87 11.56 -0.34
N HIS A 142 3.28 11.84 -1.57
CA HIS A 142 4.00 13.07 -1.94
C HIS A 142 5.16 13.40 -1.00
N LEU A 143 5.91 12.38 -0.57
CA LEU A 143 7.08 12.62 0.27
C LEU A 143 8.08 13.48 -0.48
N VAL A 144 8.43 14.58 0.16
CA VAL A 144 9.53 15.45 -0.25
C VAL A 144 10.58 15.33 0.82
N LEU A 145 11.60 14.51 0.58
CA LEU A 145 12.75 14.46 1.45
C LEU A 145 13.44 15.83 1.40
N GLU A 146 13.65 16.42 2.56
CA GLU A 146 14.01 17.84 2.71
C GLU A 146 15.36 18.19 2.07
N ASN A 147 16.27 17.21 2.02
CA ASN A 147 17.61 17.41 1.49
C ASN A 147 18.23 16.15 0.87
N ASP A 148 19.31 16.33 0.14
CA ASP A 148 20.02 15.23 -0.53
C ASP A 148 20.68 14.26 0.47
N ARG A 149 21.01 14.69 1.68
CA ARG A 149 21.58 13.80 2.71
C ARG A 149 20.58 12.71 3.12
N GLN A 150 19.30 13.06 3.25
CA GLN A 150 18.25 12.08 3.55
C GLN A 150 18.06 11.10 2.40
N ARG A 151 18.04 11.60 1.15
CA ARG A 151 17.94 10.76 -0.05
C ARG A 151 19.12 9.79 -0.11
N GLN A 152 20.34 10.32 0.09
CA GLN A 152 21.55 9.52 0.08
C GLN A 152 21.57 8.48 1.20
N ALA A 153 21.10 8.83 2.40
CA ALA A 153 20.99 7.89 3.53
C ALA A 153 20.11 6.67 3.20
N ILE A 154 18.99 6.88 2.47
CA ILE A 154 18.12 5.78 2.03
C ILE A 154 18.81 4.94 0.94
N VAL A 155 19.50 5.57 0.00
CA VAL A 155 20.26 4.85 -1.05
C VAL A 155 21.37 3.99 -0.42
N ASP A 156 22.15 4.54 0.50
CA ASP A 156 23.21 3.83 1.20
C ASP A 156 22.68 2.68 2.04
N PHE A 157 21.51 2.88 2.66
CA PHE A 157 20.78 1.84 3.37
C PHE A 157 20.45 0.65 2.46
N MET A 158 19.91 0.92 1.26
CA MET A 158 19.63 -0.12 0.26
C MET A 158 20.92 -0.80 -0.23
N LYS A 159 21.97 -0.03 -0.55
CA LYS A 159 23.28 -0.56 -0.98
C LYS A 159 23.92 -1.45 0.07
N ALA A 160 23.65 -1.20 1.34
CA ALA A 160 24.06 -2.09 2.44
C ALA A 160 23.25 -3.38 2.53
N GLY A 161 22.39 -3.69 1.55
CA GLY A 161 21.56 -4.91 1.50
C GLY A 161 20.35 -4.89 2.44
N LYS A 162 19.94 -3.72 2.88
CA LYS A 162 18.76 -3.52 3.72
C LYS A 162 17.47 -3.45 2.89
N GLY A 163 16.31 -3.62 3.53
CA GLY A 163 15.02 -3.68 2.87
C GLY A 163 14.24 -2.35 2.89
N VAL A 164 13.47 -2.10 1.83
CA VAL A 164 12.44 -1.06 1.81
C VAL A 164 11.12 -1.69 1.40
N ALA A 165 10.05 -1.37 2.13
CA ALA A 165 8.69 -1.76 1.77
C ALA A 165 7.79 -0.54 1.67
N GLY A 166 6.79 -0.64 0.80
CA GLY A 166 5.73 0.34 0.68
C GLY A 166 4.36 -0.29 0.87
N ILE A 167 3.46 0.41 1.53
CA ILE A 167 2.07 0.02 1.66
C ILE A 167 1.22 1.04 0.91
N HIS A 168 0.37 0.56 -0.02
CA HIS A 168 -0.61 1.32 -0.78
C HIS A 168 -0.02 2.63 -1.37
N ALA A 169 -0.30 3.77 -0.73
CA ALA A 169 0.10 5.08 -1.23
C ALA A 169 1.60 5.36 -1.20
N ALA A 170 2.44 4.42 -0.75
CA ALA A 170 3.88 4.55 -0.90
C ALA A 170 4.34 4.64 -2.37
N GLY A 171 3.53 4.16 -3.31
CA GLY A 171 3.74 4.37 -4.75
C GLY A 171 3.42 5.79 -5.24
N ASP A 172 2.79 6.63 -4.42
CA ASP A 172 2.46 8.03 -4.70
C ASP A 172 3.50 9.00 -4.12
N ASN A 173 4.78 8.63 -4.24
CA ASN A 173 5.90 9.37 -3.69
C ASN A 173 6.97 9.71 -4.73
N PHE A 174 7.92 10.52 -4.33
CA PHE A 174 9.21 10.75 -4.98
C PHE A 174 9.14 11.28 -6.42
N TYR A 175 8.12 12.06 -6.76
CA TYR A 175 7.93 12.61 -8.10
C TYR A 175 9.12 13.43 -8.62
N LYS A 176 9.88 14.06 -7.72
CA LYS A 176 11.08 14.83 -8.03
C LYS A 176 12.39 14.08 -7.76
N TRP A 177 12.31 12.81 -7.34
CA TRP A 177 13.46 11.97 -7.07
C TRP A 177 13.34 10.64 -7.80
N LYS A 178 13.83 10.62 -9.05
CA LYS A 178 13.72 9.46 -9.98
C LYS A 178 14.24 8.17 -9.36
N LEU A 179 15.36 8.22 -8.63
CA LEU A 179 15.95 7.04 -7.99
C LEU A 179 15.02 6.49 -6.89
N GLY A 180 14.37 7.35 -6.11
CA GLY A 180 13.38 6.93 -5.11
C GLY A 180 12.14 6.32 -5.73
N ALA A 181 11.63 6.87 -6.84
CA ALA A 181 10.53 6.27 -7.59
C ALA A 181 10.90 4.89 -8.15
N ALA A 182 12.13 4.77 -8.70
CA ALA A 182 12.66 3.50 -9.17
C ALA A 182 12.84 2.48 -8.03
N MET A 183 13.24 2.91 -6.86
CA MET A 183 13.35 2.07 -5.66
C MET A 183 12.01 1.41 -5.30
N ILE A 184 10.92 2.16 -5.31
CA ILE A 184 9.57 1.64 -5.05
C ILE A 184 9.10 0.73 -6.19
N GLY A 185 9.44 1.02 -7.45
CA GLY A 185 9.12 0.18 -8.60
C GLY A 185 7.72 0.35 -9.16
N GLY A 186 7.00 1.39 -8.77
CA GLY A 186 5.69 1.75 -9.32
C GLY A 186 5.34 3.18 -8.93
N GLN A 187 5.09 4.06 -9.91
CA GLN A 187 4.66 5.43 -9.66
C GLN A 187 3.17 5.58 -9.95
N PHE A 188 2.44 6.08 -8.96
CA PHE A 188 0.99 6.28 -9.02
C PHE A 188 0.54 7.06 -10.26
N ASN A 189 -0.51 6.56 -10.90
CA ASN A 189 -1.14 7.12 -12.10
C ASN A 189 -2.67 7.06 -12.04
N GLY A 190 -3.24 7.29 -10.88
CA GLY A 190 -4.68 7.28 -10.66
C GLY A 190 -5.21 5.96 -10.09
N HIS A 191 -6.51 5.95 -9.81
CA HIS A 191 -7.22 4.81 -9.21
C HIS A 191 -8.58 4.59 -9.89
N PRO A 192 -8.62 4.03 -11.10
CA PRO A 192 -9.86 3.74 -11.82
C PRO A 192 -10.78 2.79 -11.04
N TRP A 193 -10.21 1.84 -10.34
CA TRP A 193 -10.89 0.89 -9.46
C TRP A 193 -11.05 1.51 -8.08
N THR A 194 -12.23 2.09 -7.83
CA THR A 194 -12.50 2.86 -6.61
C THR A 194 -12.86 1.99 -5.41
N ALA A 195 -12.74 2.53 -4.20
CA ALA A 195 -13.05 1.86 -2.94
C ALA A 195 -14.50 1.35 -2.79
N GLY A 196 -15.43 1.84 -3.63
CA GLY A 196 -16.83 1.35 -3.64
C GLY A 196 -17.05 0.09 -4.48
N GLY A 197 -16.04 -0.36 -5.23
CA GLY A 197 -16.12 -1.53 -6.08
C GLY A 197 -15.54 -2.78 -5.44
N LYS A 198 -15.97 -3.95 -5.95
CA LYS A 198 -15.41 -5.25 -5.58
C LYS A 198 -14.61 -5.78 -6.77
N TRP A 199 -13.33 -6.00 -6.58
CA TRP A 199 -12.38 -6.29 -7.63
C TRP A 199 -11.80 -7.69 -7.47
N ALA A 200 -11.52 -8.36 -8.59
CA ALA A 200 -10.89 -9.66 -8.61
C ALA A 200 -9.36 -9.51 -8.72
N PHE A 201 -8.66 -10.34 -8.00
CA PHE A 201 -7.20 -10.42 -7.99
C PHE A 201 -6.75 -11.81 -8.39
N LYS A 202 -5.67 -11.89 -9.16
CA LYS A 202 -4.96 -13.13 -9.48
C LYS A 202 -3.58 -13.14 -8.85
N LEU A 203 -3.07 -14.32 -8.60
CA LEU A 203 -1.69 -14.52 -8.17
C LEU A 203 -0.82 -14.73 -9.41
N ASP A 204 0.10 -13.82 -9.69
CA ASP A 204 1.05 -13.97 -10.79
C ASP A 204 2.17 -14.95 -10.41
N ASP A 205 2.44 -15.08 -9.10
CA ASP A 205 3.36 -16.07 -8.55
C ASP A 205 2.73 -16.82 -7.36
N PRO A 206 1.85 -17.80 -7.62
CA PRO A 206 1.08 -18.51 -6.59
C PRO A 206 1.95 -19.34 -5.64
N LYS A 207 3.17 -19.70 -6.04
CA LYS A 207 4.10 -20.50 -5.22
C LYS A 207 5.02 -19.66 -4.35
N HIS A 208 5.06 -18.35 -4.56
CA HIS A 208 5.92 -17.47 -3.78
C HIS A 208 5.51 -17.47 -2.31
N VAL A 209 6.50 -17.44 -1.41
CA VAL A 209 6.27 -17.49 0.05
C VAL A 209 5.33 -16.37 0.56
N LEU A 210 5.39 -15.18 -0.04
CA LEU A 210 4.53 -14.05 0.31
C LEU A 210 3.07 -14.25 -0.11
N ASN A 211 2.81 -15.13 -1.09
CA ASN A 211 1.46 -15.46 -1.55
C ASN A 211 0.87 -16.70 -0.83
N ARG A 212 1.60 -17.29 0.12
CA ARG A 212 1.16 -18.51 0.82
C ARG A 212 -0.19 -18.34 1.50
N ALA A 213 -0.48 -17.15 2.04
CA ALA A 213 -1.75 -16.86 2.71
C ALA A 213 -2.98 -16.96 1.79
N PHE A 214 -2.80 -16.88 0.46
CA PHE A 214 -3.88 -17.00 -0.51
C PHE A 214 -4.12 -18.44 -0.98
N HIS A 215 -3.37 -19.42 -0.47
CA HIS A 215 -3.53 -20.86 -0.78
C HIS A 215 -3.54 -21.15 -2.28
N GLY A 216 -2.79 -20.42 -3.07
CA GLY A 216 -2.68 -20.58 -4.53
C GLY A 216 -3.88 -20.10 -5.33
N LYS A 217 -4.85 -19.42 -4.71
CA LYS A 217 -6.10 -18.98 -5.34
C LYS A 217 -6.18 -17.46 -5.43
N GLY A 218 -6.72 -16.97 -6.55
CA GLY A 218 -7.16 -15.58 -6.65
C GLY A 218 -8.31 -15.28 -5.68
N PHE A 219 -8.60 -14.01 -5.46
CA PHE A 219 -9.61 -13.57 -4.49
C PHE A 219 -10.35 -12.32 -4.97
N TRP A 220 -11.48 -12.03 -4.31
CA TRP A 220 -12.22 -10.78 -4.49
C TRP A 220 -12.10 -9.91 -3.24
N HIS A 221 -11.87 -8.62 -3.45
CA HIS A 221 -11.77 -7.65 -2.36
C HIS A 221 -12.38 -6.31 -2.75
N THR A 222 -12.91 -5.59 -1.77
CA THR A 222 -13.47 -4.24 -1.95
C THR A 222 -12.48 -3.25 -1.39
N ASP A 223 -11.82 -2.50 -2.29
CA ASP A 223 -10.89 -1.44 -1.93
C ASP A 223 -10.60 -0.54 -3.14
N GLU A 224 -9.87 0.55 -2.92
CA GLU A 224 -9.27 1.37 -3.96
C GLU A 224 -8.01 0.72 -4.49
N ILE A 225 -7.91 0.57 -5.81
CA ILE A 225 -6.75 -0.02 -6.44
C ILE A 225 -6.04 1.02 -7.30
N TYR A 226 -4.76 1.21 -7.01
CA TYR A 226 -3.89 2.08 -7.76
C TYR A 226 -3.50 1.48 -9.11
N GLN A 227 -3.49 2.34 -10.11
CA GLN A 227 -2.84 2.12 -11.37
C GLN A 227 -1.49 2.84 -11.33
N TYR A 228 -0.46 2.22 -11.88
CA TYR A 228 0.89 2.79 -11.94
C TYR A 228 1.26 3.12 -13.37
N LYS A 229 2.23 4.01 -13.56
CA LYS A 229 2.79 4.35 -14.87
C LYS A 229 3.51 3.12 -15.42
N PRO A 230 3.17 2.67 -16.66
CA PRO A 230 3.74 1.45 -17.23
C PRO A 230 5.28 1.46 -17.26
N GLU A 231 5.87 2.57 -17.62
CA GLU A 231 7.31 2.76 -17.72
C GLU A 231 8.06 2.59 -16.38
N THR A 232 7.34 2.50 -15.27
CA THR A 232 7.95 2.30 -13.95
C THR A 232 8.00 0.86 -13.50
N TYR A 233 7.32 -0.06 -14.19
CA TYR A 233 7.31 -1.49 -13.85
C TYR A 233 7.35 -2.44 -15.06
N GLU A 234 6.86 -2.05 -16.25
CA GLU A 234 6.88 -2.90 -17.43
C GLU A 234 8.31 -3.05 -17.98
N GLY A 235 8.69 -4.28 -18.33
CA GLY A 235 10.02 -4.58 -18.85
C GLY A 235 11.16 -4.53 -17.83
N GLU A 236 10.90 -4.21 -16.56
CA GLU A 236 11.89 -4.15 -15.50
C GLU A 236 12.32 -5.57 -15.06
N LYS A 237 13.54 -5.98 -15.44
CA LYS A 237 14.08 -7.33 -15.20
C LYS A 237 14.15 -7.70 -13.71
N ASN A 238 14.32 -6.71 -12.83
CA ASN A 238 14.48 -6.90 -11.39
C ASN A 238 13.17 -6.73 -10.61
N LEU A 239 12.03 -6.60 -11.31
CA LEU A 239 10.71 -6.46 -10.70
C LEU A 239 9.91 -7.76 -10.95
N ARG A 240 9.45 -8.38 -9.87
CA ARG A 240 8.65 -9.60 -9.88
C ARG A 240 7.26 -9.30 -9.32
N ILE A 241 6.25 -9.33 -10.19
CA ILE A 241 4.86 -9.14 -9.77
C ILE A 241 4.39 -10.41 -9.05
N LEU A 242 3.77 -10.24 -7.89
CA LEU A 242 3.23 -11.30 -7.06
C LEU A 242 1.72 -11.42 -7.19
N VAL A 243 1.04 -10.27 -7.22
CA VAL A 243 -0.43 -10.15 -7.31
C VAL A 243 -0.77 -9.02 -8.26
N SER A 244 -1.74 -9.24 -9.13
CA SER A 244 -2.31 -8.21 -10.00
C SER A 244 -3.83 -8.28 -10.02
N LEU A 245 -4.49 -7.25 -10.57
CA LEU A 245 -5.90 -7.33 -10.91
C LEU A 245 -6.14 -8.44 -11.95
N ASP A 246 -7.20 -9.22 -11.76
CA ASP A 246 -7.63 -10.22 -12.75
C ASP A 246 -8.45 -9.54 -13.85
N MET A 247 -7.76 -9.02 -14.86
CA MET A 247 -8.37 -8.33 -16.00
C MET A 247 -9.19 -9.26 -16.90
N SER A 248 -9.17 -10.60 -16.70
CA SER A 248 -10.05 -11.53 -17.38
C SER A 248 -11.50 -11.45 -16.89
N LYS A 249 -11.71 -10.83 -15.72
CA LYS A 249 -13.04 -10.63 -15.15
C LYS A 249 -13.65 -9.35 -15.70
N GLU A 250 -14.82 -9.49 -16.34
CA GLU A 250 -15.54 -8.38 -16.97
C GLU A 250 -15.80 -7.21 -16.01
N ALA A 251 -16.16 -7.49 -14.75
CA ALA A 251 -16.35 -6.47 -13.71
C ALA A 251 -15.10 -5.62 -13.44
N VAL A 252 -13.91 -6.15 -13.72
CA VAL A 252 -12.62 -5.46 -13.56
C VAL A 252 -12.23 -4.75 -14.85
N SER A 253 -12.27 -5.44 -15.99
CA SER A 253 -11.81 -4.88 -17.27
C SER A 253 -12.70 -3.74 -17.79
N LYS A 254 -14.02 -3.86 -17.68
CA LYS A 254 -14.99 -2.83 -18.13
C LYS A 254 -14.85 -1.47 -17.46
N ILE A 255 -14.20 -1.38 -16.31
CA ILE A 255 -13.93 -0.08 -15.68
C ILE A 255 -13.13 0.82 -16.64
N MET A 256 -12.23 0.23 -17.39
CA MET A 256 -11.38 0.96 -18.33
C MET A 256 -12.13 1.41 -19.60
N ASP A 257 -13.32 0.88 -19.89
CA ASP A 257 -14.15 1.29 -21.02
C ASP A 257 -14.84 2.63 -20.80
N ASN A 258 -14.88 3.11 -19.54
CA ASN A 258 -15.46 4.40 -19.21
C ASN A 258 -14.67 5.54 -19.90
N PRO A 259 -15.33 6.45 -20.65
CA PRO A 259 -14.65 7.54 -21.39
C PRO A 259 -13.76 8.43 -20.52
N ARG A 260 -14.08 8.60 -19.23
CA ARG A 260 -13.24 9.38 -18.29
C ARG A 260 -11.82 8.80 -18.12
N PHE A 261 -11.62 7.53 -18.49
CA PHE A 261 -10.33 6.85 -18.38
C PHE A 261 -9.60 6.73 -19.74
N GLU A 262 -10.09 7.42 -20.80
CA GLU A 262 -9.50 7.38 -22.13
C GLU A 262 -8.00 7.69 -22.14
N LYS A 263 -7.58 8.73 -21.40
CA LYS A 263 -6.15 9.08 -21.29
C LYS A 263 -5.30 7.93 -20.73
N TYR A 264 -5.85 7.12 -19.85
CA TYR A 264 -5.14 5.97 -19.27
C TYR A 264 -5.08 4.81 -20.28
N ARG A 265 -6.16 4.59 -21.05
CA ARG A 265 -6.15 3.60 -22.15
C ARG A 265 -5.09 3.92 -23.18
N GLN A 266 -5.02 5.15 -23.62
CA GLN A 266 -4.03 5.60 -24.60
C GLN A 266 -2.59 5.41 -24.09
N GLN A 267 -2.36 5.67 -22.82
CA GLN A 267 -1.05 5.54 -22.20
C GLN A 267 -0.55 4.09 -22.14
N TYR A 268 -1.47 3.13 -21.99
CA TYR A 268 -1.12 1.70 -21.89
C TYR A 268 -1.12 0.98 -23.24
N GLY A 269 -1.62 1.59 -24.31
CA GLY A 269 -1.74 0.95 -25.61
C GLY A 269 -2.78 -0.19 -25.67
N PRO A 270 -2.96 -0.84 -26.85
CA PRO A 270 -3.84 -1.97 -27.03
C PRO A 270 -3.22 -3.26 -26.48
N GLY A 271 -4.04 -4.14 -25.91
CA GLY A 271 -3.64 -5.48 -25.49
C GLY A 271 -3.93 -5.83 -24.03
N PRO A 272 -3.65 -7.07 -23.62
CA PRO A 272 -3.84 -7.49 -22.25
C PRO A 272 -2.91 -6.71 -21.33
N ARG A 273 -3.50 -6.17 -20.27
CA ARG A 273 -2.80 -5.28 -19.34
C ARG A 273 -2.58 -6.00 -18.01
N THR A 274 -1.36 -5.87 -17.48
CA THR A 274 -1.08 -6.22 -16.08
C THR A 274 -1.20 -4.95 -15.23
N VAL A 275 -2.05 -5.00 -14.20
CA VAL A 275 -2.18 -3.95 -13.19
C VAL A 275 -1.63 -4.52 -11.89
N PRO A 276 -0.35 -4.27 -11.58
CA PRO A 276 0.30 -4.84 -10.41
C PRO A 276 -0.29 -4.25 -9.13
N VAL A 277 -0.46 -5.10 -8.11
CA VAL A 277 -0.95 -4.73 -6.77
C VAL A 277 0.11 -5.04 -5.72
N SER A 278 0.88 -6.10 -5.94
CA SER A 278 2.00 -6.47 -5.07
C SER A 278 3.16 -6.97 -5.91
N TRP A 279 4.36 -6.52 -5.60
CA TRP A 279 5.58 -6.91 -6.29
C TRP A 279 6.78 -6.90 -5.36
N LEU A 280 7.85 -7.53 -5.83
CA LEU A 280 9.20 -7.45 -5.27
C LEU A 280 10.12 -6.76 -6.27
N ARG A 281 11.07 -6.02 -5.79
CA ARG A 281 12.12 -5.42 -6.60
C ARG A 281 13.48 -5.64 -5.94
N GLU A 282 14.47 -6.03 -6.74
CA GLU A 282 15.86 -5.91 -6.36
C GLU A 282 16.38 -4.55 -6.81
N PHE A 283 16.97 -3.81 -5.89
CA PHE A 283 17.43 -2.46 -6.14
C PHE A 283 18.72 -2.18 -5.37
N GLU A 284 19.80 -1.83 -6.08
CA GLU A 284 21.11 -1.45 -5.51
C GLU A 284 21.65 -2.43 -4.44
N GLY A 285 21.30 -3.72 -4.53
CA GLY A 285 21.70 -4.75 -3.56
C GLY A 285 20.74 -4.95 -2.40
N GLY A 286 19.74 -4.08 -2.23
CA GLY A 286 18.62 -4.21 -1.29
C GLY A 286 17.32 -4.68 -1.97
N ARG A 287 16.25 -4.75 -1.18
CA ARG A 287 14.89 -5.11 -1.63
C ARG A 287 13.84 -4.24 -0.97
#